data_af187a3f0da4a04e69fe0c45476af2c2
#
_entry.id   af187a3f0da4a04e69fe0c45476af2c2
#
_cell.length_a   1.000
_cell.length_b   1.000
_cell.length_c   1.000
_cell.angle_alpha   90.00
_cell.angle_beta   90.00
_cell.angle_gamma   90.00
#
_symmetry.space_group_name_H-M   'P 1'
#
loop_
_entity.id
_entity.type
_entity.pdbx_description
1 polymer ?
#
loop_
_entity_poly.entity_id
_entity_poly.type
_entity_poly.pdbx_seq_one_letter_code
_entity_poly.pdbx_strand_id
1 'polypeptide(L)'
;MKPEAHGGDLLRMAATAGRDPASLLDFSVNVRPEGPPEFIRAALFRAMTALAAYPSPHAEEAMLAAARHHGMDASRFVFGSGSNELIHALARVLRKRGVPSVRVVEPAFSEYAIACRLAGIKAIPVWGGIIEKNQCVPTTDTGKDEAVPTRDLLDALTDTPEGSAVFLANPGNPSGLFRTPEECLRLMSSRSDLLWIIDEAFVEYAGTETEASVLQRLPKNGIVLRSLTKFHAVPGVRLGYLAADAELAQAIRDELPAWSVNAFALVAAQAVFADTSDFAAQTRAENAERRADLAAALSSLPGIEVYPSAANYVLFRWPGAPRNLLGILLKRFGIAVRDCSNYHGLKDGSWFRAAVRFPEDHRRLAEALSAIRETTHGVSSSPLPETPASPESGNKDSINIKVLGRGGMGAW
;
A
#
# COMPACT_ATOMS: atom_id res chain seq x y z
N MET A 1 0.78 21.16 8.99
CA MET A 1 -0.02 20.47 7.95
C MET A 1 -0.81 19.37 8.64
N LYS A 2 -2.11 19.17 8.35
CA LYS A 2 -2.79 17.96 8.81
C LYS A 2 -2.14 16.75 8.12
N PRO A 3 -1.87 15.64 8.82
CA PRO A 3 -1.36 14.44 8.18
C PRO A 3 -2.29 14.03 7.06
N GLU A 4 -1.76 13.76 5.88
CA GLU A 4 -2.55 13.26 4.77
C GLU A 4 -2.94 11.81 5.04
N ALA A 5 -4.16 11.43 4.65
CA ALA A 5 -4.60 10.05 4.79
C ALA A 5 -3.72 9.08 3.97
N HIS A 6 -3.18 9.56 2.82
CA HIS A 6 -2.37 8.76 1.89
C HIS A 6 -1.16 9.55 1.39
N GLY A 7 -0.08 8.85 1.01
CA GLY A 7 1.04 9.40 0.25
C GLY A 7 0.69 9.52 -1.25
N GLY A 8 1.59 10.16 -2.04
CA GLY A 8 1.52 10.14 -3.51
C GLY A 8 0.84 11.34 -4.18
N ASP A 9 0.45 12.36 -3.44
CA ASP A 9 -0.01 13.63 -4.04
C ASP A 9 1.19 14.52 -4.39
N LEU A 10 1.96 14.08 -5.41
CA LEU A 10 3.17 14.77 -5.87
C LEU A 10 2.92 16.22 -6.28
N LEU A 11 1.79 16.49 -6.94
CA LEU A 11 1.46 17.85 -7.41
C LEU A 11 1.27 18.81 -6.22
N ARG A 12 0.54 18.36 -5.21
CA ARG A 12 0.33 19.15 -3.99
C ARG A 12 1.60 19.30 -3.18
N MET A 13 2.41 18.23 -3.05
CA MET A 13 3.69 18.29 -2.37
C MET A 13 4.64 19.28 -3.08
N ALA A 14 4.73 19.21 -4.41
CA ALA A 14 5.52 20.12 -5.22
C ALA A 14 5.08 21.59 -5.07
N ALA A 15 3.78 21.84 -5.16
CA ALA A 15 3.22 23.18 -4.93
C ALA A 15 3.53 23.70 -3.51
N THR A 16 3.44 22.85 -2.47
CA THR A 16 3.78 23.19 -1.09
C THR A 16 5.27 23.51 -0.92
N ALA A 17 6.13 22.82 -1.68
CA ALA A 17 7.58 22.99 -1.65
C ALA A 17 8.08 24.14 -2.53
N GLY A 18 7.28 24.63 -3.46
CA GLY A 18 7.71 25.55 -4.52
C GLY A 18 8.71 24.87 -5.48
N ARG A 19 8.50 23.59 -5.80
CA ARG A 19 9.39 22.76 -6.63
C ARG A 19 8.65 22.16 -7.82
N ASP A 20 9.39 21.78 -8.84
CA ASP A 20 8.88 20.93 -9.92
C ASP A 20 8.53 19.53 -9.37
N PRO A 21 7.33 18.97 -9.66
CA PRO A 21 6.97 17.61 -9.27
C PRO A 21 8.00 16.55 -9.68
N ALA A 22 8.62 16.70 -10.86
CA ALA A 22 9.64 15.79 -11.35
C ALA A 22 10.95 15.82 -10.55
N SER A 23 11.18 16.89 -9.78
CA SER A 23 12.38 17.03 -8.92
C SER A 23 12.22 16.38 -7.53
N LEU A 24 11.01 15.91 -7.20
CA LEU A 24 10.73 15.32 -5.90
C LEU A 24 11.14 13.86 -5.85
N LEU A 25 11.81 13.50 -4.78
CA LEU A 25 12.13 12.12 -4.42
C LEU A 25 11.06 11.59 -3.45
N ASP A 26 10.18 10.74 -3.95
CA ASP A 26 9.01 10.28 -3.20
C ASP A 26 9.21 8.89 -2.57
N PHE A 27 9.47 8.86 -1.25
CA PHE A 27 9.46 7.67 -0.42
C PHE A 27 8.09 7.40 0.24
N SER A 28 7.07 8.24 -0.01
CA SER A 28 5.77 8.09 0.63
C SER A 28 4.88 7.02 -0.04
N VAL A 29 5.20 6.66 -1.29
CA VAL A 29 4.46 5.70 -2.12
C VAL A 29 5.22 4.38 -2.26
N ASN A 30 4.59 3.29 -1.85
CA ASN A 30 5.16 1.94 -1.88
C ASN A 30 4.93 1.26 -3.23
N VAL A 31 5.62 1.72 -4.25
CA VAL A 31 5.58 1.18 -5.62
C VAL A 31 7.00 0.86 -6.04
N ARG A 32 7.20 -0.21 -6.80
CA ARG A 32 8.48 -0.60 -7.38
C ARG A 32 9.09 0.57 -8.17
N PRO A 33 10.35 0.99 -7.90
CA PRO A 33 10.90 2.23 -8.47
C PRO A 33 11.22 2.17 -9.96
N GLU A 34 11.44 0.98 -10.54
CA GLU A 34 11.76 0.81 -11.97
C GLU A 34 10.58 1.05 -12.90
N GLY A 35 9.38 1.19 -12.34
CA GLY A 35 8.17 1.27 -13.15
C GLY A 35 7.68 -0.08 -13.66
N PRO A 36 6.67 -0.09 -14.57
CA PRO A 36 6.05 -1.32 -15.06
C PRO A 36 7.03 -2.19 -15.85
N PRO A 37 6.98 -3.54 -15.67
CA PRO A 37 7.78 -4.46 -16.47
C PRO A 37 7.35 -4.45 -17.95
N GLU A 38 8.26 -4.89 -18.82
CA GLU A 38 8.06 -4.82 -20.28
C GLU A 38 6.81 -5.55 -20.76
N PHE A 39 6.53 -6.73 -20.22
CA PHE A 39 5.35 -7.52 -20.60
C PHE A 39 4.03 -6.77 -20.34
N ILE A 40 3.96 -5.98 -19.24
CA ILE A 40 2.81 -5.12 -18.96
C ILE A 40 2.78 -3.90 -19.87
N ARG A 41 3.92 -3.21 -20.08
CA ARG A 41 3.99 -2.07 -21.01
C ARG A 41 3.52 -2.47 -22.40
N ALA A 42 4.01 -3.61 -22.91
CA ALA A 42 3.60 -4.14 -24.20
C ALA A 42 2.10 -4.49 -24.24
N ALA A 43 1.54 -5.06 -23.18
CA ALA A 43 0.11 -5.35 -23.10
C ALA A 43 -0.73 -4.06 -23.10
N LEU A 44 -0.35 -3.06 -22.32
CA LEU A 44 -1.04 -1.77 -22.26
C LEU A 44 -0.98 -1.05 -23.61
N PHE A 45 0.18 -1.08 -24.29
CA PHE A 45 0.31 -0.48 -25.61
C PHE A 45 -0.61 -1.14 -26.65
N ARG A 46 -0.69 -2.48 -26.65
CA ARG A 46 -1.64 -3.21 -27.53
C ARG A 46 -3.09 -2.86 -27.22
N ALA A 47 -3.45 -2.64 -25.94
CA ALA A 47 -4.82 -2.31 -25.55
C ALA A 47 -5.31 -0.96 -26.12
N MET A 48 -4.41 -0.04 -26.47
CA MET A 48 -4.80 1.24 -27.09
C MET A 48 -5.61 1.07 -28.37
N THR A 49 -5.39 0.00 -29.13
CA THR A 49 -6.14 -0.28 -30.36
C THR A 49 -7.57 -0.75 -30.11
N ALA A 50 -7.87 -1.22 -28.88
CA ALA A 50 -9.17 -1.75 -28.49
C ALA A 50 -10.05 -0.76 -27.70
N LEU A 51 -9.61 0.50 -27.54
CA LEU A 51 -10.31 1.49 -26.72
C LEU A 51 -11.71 1.87 -27.21
N ALA A 52 -12.04 1.61 -28.46
CA ALA A 52 -13.36 1.88 -29.03
C ALA A 52 -14.42 0.84 -28.61
N ALA A 53 -14.02 -0.27 -27.99
CA ALA A 53 -14.92 -1.32 -27.53
C ALA A 53 -15.06 -1.31 -26.01
N TYR A 54 -16.28 -1.59 -25.52
CA TYR A 54 -16.44 -1.84 -24.09
C TYR A 54 -15.70 -3.11 -23.67
N PRO A 55 -15.01 -3.11 -22.50
CA PRO A 55 -14.49 -4.33 -21.93
C PRO A 55 -15.61 -5.24 -21.40
N SER A 56 -15.27 -6.42 -20.90
CA SER A 56 -16.25 -7.29 -20.24
C SER A 56 -16.86 -6.60 -19.01
N PRO A 57 -18.18 -6.72 -18.77
CA PRO A 57 -18.88 -5.97 -17.72
C PRO A 57 -18.36 -6.24 -16.30
N HIS A 58 -17.94 -7.48 -16.03
CA HIS A 58 -17.53 -7.94 -14.69
C HIS A 58 -16.13 -8.52 -14.65
N ALA A 59 -15.27 -8.14 -15.63
CA ALA A 59 -13.86 -8.56 -15.71
C ALA A 59 -13.67 -10.08 -15.91
N GLU A 60 -14.55 -10.74 -16.68
CA GLU A 60 -14.59 -12.19 -16.86
C GLU A 60 -13.26 -12.75 -17.36
N GLU A 61 -12.59 -12.08 -18.30
CA GLU A 61 -11.30 -12.52 -18.83
C GLU A 61 -10.21 -12.50 -17.74
N ALA A 62 -10.23 -11.50 -16.87
CA ALA A 62 -9.30 -11.40 -15.76
C ALA A 62 -9.59 -12.46 -14.69
N MET A 63 -10.87 -12.74 -14.41
CA MET A 63 -11.29 -13.82 -13.51
C MET A 63 -10.83 -15.19 -14.04
N LEU A 64 -11.00 -15.47 -15.33
CA LEU A 64 -10.52 -16.69 -15.96
C LEU A 64 -9.00 -16.82 -15.96
N ALA A 65 -8.28 -15.70 -16.13
CA ALA A 65 -6.82 -15.68 -16.05
C ALA A 65 -6.33 -15.98 -14.63
N ALA A 66 -6.93 -15.34 -13.62
CA ALA A 66 -6.63 -15.59 -12.22
C ALA A 66 -6.96 -17.06 -11.82
N ALA A 67 -8.10 -17.58 -12.26
CA ALA A 67 -8.52 -18.96 -12.02
C ALA A 67 -7.49 -19.96 -12.52
N ARG A 68 -7.02 -19.79 -13.76
CA ARG A 68 -5.96 -20.64 -14.33
C ARG A 68 -4.64 -20.53 -13.58
N HIS A 69 -4.23 -19.30 -13.24
CA HIS A 69 -2.97 -19.05 -12.55
C HIS A 69 -2.94 -19.66 -11.14
N HIS A 70 -4.03 -19.52 -10.39
CA HIS A 70 -4.11 -20.00 -9.00
C HIS A 70 -4.64 -21.44 -8.88
N GLY A 71 -5.12 -22.06 -9.98
CA GLY A 71 -5.73 -23.40 -9.95
C GLY A 71 -7.05 -23.42 -9.18
N MET A 72 -7.85 -22.34 -9.24
CA MET A 72 -9.10 -22.17 -8.48
C MET A 72 -10.26 -21.88 -9.41
N ASP A 73 -11.49 -22.02 -8.90
CA ASP A 73 -12.70 -21.68 -9.66
C ASP A 73 -12.81 -20.16 -9.90
N ALA A 74 -13.14 -19.78 -11.14
CA ALA A 74 -13.27 -18.37 -11.54
C ALA A 74 -14.36 -17.63 -10.76
N SER A 75 -15.42 -18.32 -10.31
CA SER A 75 -16.49 -17.73 -9.52
C SER A 75 -16.05 -17.17 -8.18
N ARG A 76 -14.90 -17.61 -7.67
CA ARG A 76 -14.31 -17.13 -6.42
C ARG A 76 -13.60 -15.78 -6.53
N PHE A 77 -13.32 -15.29 -7.75
CA PHE A 77 -12.59 -14.05 -7.97
C PHE A 77 -13.51 -12.87 -8.26
N VAL A 78 -13.13 -11.70 -7.75
CA VAL A 78 -13.78 -10.40 -8.05
C VAL A 78 -12.69 -9.39 -8.34
N PHE A 79 -12.77 -8.72 -9.48
CA PHE A 79 -11.86 -7.64 -9.85
C PHE A 79 -12.49 -6.27 -9.59
N GLY A 80 -11.65 -5.28 -9.27
CA GLY A 80 -12.09 -3.91 -9.02
C GLY A 80 -11.05 -2.88 -9.46
N SER A 81 -11.47 -1.63 -9.49
CA SER A 81 -10.63 -0.47 -9.79
C SER A 81 -9.65 -0.19 -8.62
N GLY A 82 -8.73 -1.14 -8.41
CA GLY A 82 -7.86 -1.27 -7.25
C GLY A 82 -8.54 -1.99 -6.08
N SER A 83 -7.74 -2.52 -5.15
CA SER A 83 -8.25 -3.19 -3.94
C SER A 83 -9.13 -2.28 -3.08
N ASN A 84 -8.95 -0.94 -3.17
CA ASN A 84 -9.75 0.02 -2.41
C ASN A 84 -11.25 -0.03 -2.77
N GLU A 85 -11.60 -0.12 -4.05
CA GLU A 85 -13.01 -0.29 -4.47
C GLU A 85 -13.61 -1.56 -3.88
N LEU A 86 -12.83 -2.65 -3.87
CA LEU A 86 -13.25 -3.94 -3.31
C LEU A 86 -13.45 -3.89 -1.80
N ILE A 87 -12.60 -3.15 -1.07
CA ILE A 87 -12.77 -2.91 0.38
C ILE A 87 -14.11 -2.22 0.65
N HIS A 88 -14.47 -1.20 -0.14
CA HIS A 88 -15.74 -0.50 -0.01
C HIS A 88 -16.95 -1.35 -0.40
N ALA A 89 -16.85 -2.15 -1.47
CA ALA A 89 -17.90 -3.10 -1.86
C ALA A 89 -18.11 -4.15 -0.78
N LEU A 90 -17.02 -4.74 -0.27
CA LEU A 90 -17.05 -5.71 0.82
C LEU A 90 -17.72 -5.13 2.07
N ALA A 91 -17.38 -3.90 2.48
CA ALA A 91 -18.01 -3.26 3.64
C ALA A 91 -19.53 -3.14 3.47
N ARG A 92 -20.03 -2.82 2.27
CA ARG A 92 -21.47 -2.80 1.99
C ARG A 92 -22.12 -4.19 2.10
N VAL A 93 -21.44 -5.24 1.59
CA VAL A 93 -21.90 -6.63 1.73
C VAL A 93 -21.96 -7.05 3.20
N LEU A 94 -20.91 -6.75 3.98
CA LEU A 94 -20.87 -7.04 5.42
C LEU A 94 -22.06 -6.36 6.14
N ARG A 95 -22.37 -5.12 5.78
CA ARG A 95 -23.54 -4.41 6.32
C ARG A 95 -24.85 -5.08 5.98
N LYS A 96 -25.04 -5.46 4.71
CA LYS A 96 -26.27 -6.15 4.24
C LYS A 96 -26.45 -7.53 4.89
N ARG A 97 -25.35 -8.23 5.18
CA ARG A 97 -25.35 -9.53 5.87
C ARG A 97 -25.54 -9.40 7.40
N GLY A 98 -25.65 -8.18 7.94
CA GLY A 98 -25.87 -7.96 9.36
C GLY A 98 -24.67 -8.26 10.23
N VAL A 99 -23.44 -8.16 9.70
CA VAL A 99 -22.20 -8.38 10.46
C VAL A 99 -22.16 -7.46 11.67
N PRO A 100 -22.01 -7.98 12.91
CA PRO A 100 -22.17 -7.19 14.14
C PRO A 100 -21.13 -6.09 14.30
N SER A 101 -19.88 -6.39 13.95
CA SER A 101 -18.75 -5.45 14.00
C SER A 101 -17.62 -5.90 13.09
N VAL A 102 -16.71 -4.97 12.79
CA VAL A 102 -15.47 -5.27 12.09
C VAL A 102 -14.30 -4.94 13.01
N ARG A 103 -13.45 -5.90 13.27
CA ARG A 103 -12.16 -5.70 13.94
C ARG A 103 -11.12 -5.31 12.90
N VAL A 104 -10.34 -4.28 13.19
CA VAL A 104 -9.22 -3.85 12.33
C VAL A 104 -7.94 -4.07 13.13
N VAL A 105 -7.08 -4.97 12.64
CA VAL A 105 -5.79 -5.26 13.28
C VAL A 105 -4.83 -4.13 12.96
N GLU A 106 -4.57 -3.30 13.95
CA GLU A 106 -3.79 -2.05 13.86
C GLU A 106 -2.31 -2.25 14.26
N PRO A 107 -1.40 -1.40 13.74
CA PRO A 107 -1.64 -0.28 12.84
C PRO A 107 -1.93 -0.74 11.41
N ALA A 108 -2.95 -0.15 10.77
CA ALA A 108 -3.46 -0.62 9.49
C ALA A 108 -3.82 0.50 8.50
N PHE A 109 -4.05 0.09 7.26
CA PHE A 109 -4.51 0.99 6.20
C PHE A 109 -5.87 1.60 6.56
N SER A 110 -5.95 2.92 6.57
CA SER A 110 -7.12 3.69 7.06
C SER A 110 -8.41 3.41 6.30
N GLU A 111 -8.34 2.93 5.06
CA GLU A 111 -9.52 2.67 4.24
C GLU A 111 -10.42 1.55 4.78
N TYR A 112 -9.90 0.61 5.57
CA TYR A 112 -10.75 -0.39 6.23
C TYR A 112 -11.77 0.27 7.16
N ALA A 113 -11.29 1.14 8.05
CA ALA A 113 -12.16 1.87 8.97
C ALA A 113 -13.06 2.89 8.24
N ILE A 114 -12.55 3.55 7.19
CA ILE A 114 -13.31 4.50 6.37
C ILE A 114 -14.46 3.79 5.65
N ALA A 115 -14.20 2.66 4.99
CA ALA A 115 -15.20 1.87 4.28
C ALA A 115 -16.29 1.36 5.23
N CYS A 116 -15.89 0.81 6.40
CA CYS A 116 -16.82 0.38 7.43
C CYS A 116 -17.72 1.54 7.90
N ARG A 117 -17.13 2.69 8.21
CA ARG A 117 -17.88 3.89 8.64
C ARG A 117 -18.88 4.35 7.57
N LEU A 118 -18.47 4.38 6.29
CA LEU A 118 -19.35 4.77 5.18
C LEU A 118 -20.47 3.76 4.96
N ALA A 119 -20.23 2.49 5.22
CA ALA A 119 -21.25 1.44 5.18
C ALA A 119 -22.13 1.38 6.44
N GLY A 120 -21.83 2.19 7.46
CA GLY A 120 -22.59 2.17 8.73
C GLY A 120 -22.30 0.95 9.61
N ILE A 121 -21.07 0.40 9.54
CA ILE A 121 -20.60 -0.67 10.41
C ILE A 121 -19.60 -0.10 11.41
N LYS A 122 -19.66 -0.58 12.66
CA LYS A 122 -18.70 -0.24 13.69
C LYS A 122 -17.35 -0.92 13.39
N ALA A 123 -16.34 -0.15 13.05
CA ALA A 123 -14.94 -0.60 13.02
C ALA A 123 -14.32 -0.41 14.41
N ILE A 124 -13.69 -1.46 14.95
CA ILE A 124 -13.09 -1.48 16.27
C ILE A 124 -11.62 -1.83 16.10
N PRO A 125 -10.69 -0.95 16.51
CA PRO A 125 -9.28 -1.25 16.42
C PRO A 125 -8.89 -2.35 17.41
N VAL A 126 -8.01 -3.25 16.95
CA VAL A 126 -7.40 -4.30 17.75
C VAL A 126 -5.89 -4.20 17.53
N TRP A 127 -5.13 -4.08 18.60
CA TRP A 127 -3.69 -3.96 18.46
C TRP A 127 -3.07 -5.30 18.02
N GLY A 128 -2.44 -5.31 16.84
CA GLY A 128 -1.81 -6.49 16.23
C GLY A 128 -0.30 -6.56 16.37
N GLY A 129 0.30 -5.57 17.01
CA GLY A 129 1.73 -5.47 17.23
C GLY A 129 2.50 -4.86 16.05
N ILE A 130 3.69 -4.36 16.37
CA ILE A 130 4.78 -4.07 15.46
C ILE A 130 5.89 -5.03 15.84
N ILE A 131 6.61 -5.59 14.87
CA ILE A 131 7.66 -6.56 15.16
C ILE A 131 8.71 -5.93 16.08
N GLU A 132 9.00 -6.68 17.12
CA GLU A 132 9.96 -6.31 18.14
C GLU A 132 11.39 -6.18 17.62
N LYS A 133 12.03 -5.06 17.98
CA LYS A 133 13.43 -5.09 18.37
C LYS A 133 13.42 -5.17 19.90
N ASN A 134 13.49 -6.39 20.45
CA ASN A 134 13.48 -6.62 21.91
C ASN A 134 12.33 -5.95 22.69
N GLN A 135 11.08 -6.34 22.35
CA GLN A 135 9.88 -6.09 23.13
C GLN A 135 9.48 -4.62 23.36
N CYS A 136 8.23 -4.35 23.08
CA CYS A 136 7.42 -3.20 23.49
C CYS A 136 7.53 -1.93 22.66
N VAL A 137 6.49 -1.74 21.86
CA VAL A 137 6.06 -0.38 21.52
C VAL A 137 5.01 0.03 22.57
N PRO A 138 5.27 1.11 23.31
CA PRO A 138 4.30 1.63 24.25
C PRO A 138 3.11 2.20 23.47
N THR A 139 1.93 1.68 23.70
CA THR A 139 0.68 2.25 23.20
C THR A 139 -0.23 2.51 24.36
N THR A 140 -0.09 3.63 24.99
CA THR A 140 -1.13 4.11 25.88
C THR A 140 -1.54 5.51 25.47
N ASP A 141 -2.83 5.69 25.22
CA ASP A 141 -3.51 7.01 25.22
C ASP A 141 -3.35 7.72 26.60
N THR A 142 -2.66 7.09 27.56
CA THR A 142 -2.51 7.54 28.95
C THR A 142 -1.16 8.18 29.29
N GLY A 143 -0.26 8.31 28.29
CA GLY A 143 1.01 9.03 28.49
C GLY A 143 2.01 8.36 29.46
N LYS A 144 1.80 7.10 29.81
CA LYS A 144 2.77 6.29 30.57
C LYS A 144 3.42 5.28 29.64
N ASP A 145 4.75 5.28 29.59
CA ASP A 145 5.60 4.34 28.85
C ASP A 145 5.55 2.92 29.44
N GLU A 146 4.37 2.35 29.57
CA GLU A 146 4.23 0.95 29.94
C GLU A 146 4.20 0.09 28.67
N ALA A 147 5.21 -0.75 28.54
CA ALA A 147 5.32 -1.77 27.53
C ALA A 147 4.08 -2.67 27.56
N VAL A 148 3.25 -2.57 26.51
CA VAL A 148 2.14 -3.52 26.34
C VAL A 148 2.74 -4.84 25.87
N PRO A 149 2.62 -5.93 26.62
CA PRO A 149 3.02 -7.24 26.15
C PRO A 149 2.32 -7.51 24.82
N THR A 150 3.00 -8.15 23.89
CA THR A 150 2.40 -8.68 22.66
C THR A 150 1.28 -9.62 23.06
N ARG A 151 0.06 -9.08 23.21
CA ARG A 151 -1.11 -9.93 23.36
C ARG A 151 -1.16 -10.78 22.10
N ASP A 152 -1.24 -12.08 22.28
CA ASP A 152 -1.59 -12.96 21.16
C ASP A 152 -2.83 -12.34 20.51
N LEU A 153 -2.82 -12.21 19.19
CA LEU A 153 -3.93 -11.61 18.46
C LEU A 153 -5.26 -12.33 18.78
N LEU A 154 -5.21 -13.62 19.08
CA LEU A 154 -6.38 -14.39 19.52
C LEU A 154 -6.92 -13.90 20.85
N ASP A 155 -6.05 -13.58 21.83
CA ASP A 155 -6.48 -13.00 23.11
C ASP A 155 -7.14 -11.65 22.92
N ALA A 156 -6.60 -10.84 22.02
CA ALA A 156 -7.16 -9.52 21.69
C ALA A 156 -8.51 -9.60 20.95
N LEU A 157 -8.83 -10.76 20.36
CA LEU A 157 -10.11 -11.03 19.68
C LEU A 157 -11.12 -11.78 20.55
N THR A 158 -10.81 -12.11 21.81
CA THR A 158 -11.68 -12.93 22.69
C THR A 158 -13.09 -12.37 22.79
N ASP A 159 -13.24 -11.05 22.98
CA ASP A 159 -14.54 -10.38 23.12
C ASP A 159 -15.19 -10.01 21.76
N THR A 160 -14.71 -10.59 20.68
CA THR A 160 -15.29 -10.33 19.34
C THR A 160 -16.54 -11.21 19.17
N PRO A 161 -17.73 -10.62 18.93
CA PRO A 161 -18.93 -11.38 18.71
C PRO A 161 -18.83 -12.33 17.51
N GLU A 162 -19.43 -13.50 17.63
CA GLU A 162 -19.58 -14.46 16.52
C GLU A 162 -20.21 -13.77 15.30
N GLY A 163 -19.79 -14.15 14.11
CA GLY A 163 -20.23 -13.54 12.84
C GLY A 163 -19.62 -12.17 12.53
N SER A 164 -18.76 -11.64 13.41
CA SER A 164 -17.99 -10.42 13.10
C SER A 164 -16.91 -10.67 12.05
N ALA A 165 -16.37 -9.60 11.46
CA ALA A 165 -15.28 -9.69 10.51
C ALA A 165 -13.97 -9.11 11.08
N VAL A 166 -12.82 -9.57 10.57
CA VAL A 166 -11.49 -9.13 10.97
C VAL A 166 -10.69 -8.74 9.74
N PHE A 167 -10.23 -7.49 9.62
CA PHE A 167 -9.21 -7.09 8.65
C PHE A 167 -7.82 -7.29 9.23
N LEU A 168 -6.99 -8.01 8.49
CA LEU A 168 -5.58 -8.25 8.78
C LEU A 168 -4.74 -8.01 7.51
N ALA A 169 -3.91 -6.96 7.51
CA ALA A 169 -2.94 -6.75 6.44
C ALA A 169 -1.72 -7.66 6.62
N ASN A 170 -1.34 -8.38 5.57
CA ASN A 170 -0.21 -9.31 5.59
C ASN A 170 0.54 -9.35 4.25
N PRO A 171 1.71 -8.70 4.12
CA PRO A 171 2.41 -7.86 5.12
C PRO A 171 1.64 -6.61 5.55
N GLY A 172 1.81 -6.24 6.82
CA GLY A 172 1.15 -5.09 7.43
C GLY A 172 1.61 -3.76 6.86
N ASN A 173 0.69 -2.81 6.65
CA ASN A 173 1.01 -1.44 6.27
C ASN A 173 0.51 -0.51 7.39
N PRO A 174 1.43 0.19 8.12
CA PRO A 174 2.79 0.57 7.73
C PRO A 174 3.91 -0.32 8.29
N SER A 175 3.62 -1.35 9.10
CA SER A 175 4.61 -2.09 9.89
C SER A 175 5.58 -2.94 9.05
N GLY A 176 5.15 -3.47 7.91
CA GLY A 176 5.89 -4.49 7.18
C GLY A 176 5.88 -5.88 7.83
N LEU A 177 5.18 -6.04 8.93
CA LEU A 177 5.04 -7.31 9.65
C LEU A 177 4.41 -8.36 8.75
N PHE A 178 5.06 -9.50 8.65
CA PHE A 178 4.58 -10.64 7.89
C PHE A 178 4.33 -11.84 8.82
N ARG A 179 3.17 -12.46 8.65
CA ARG A 179 2.79 -13.73 9.25
C ARG A 179 2.80 -14.79 8.18
N THR A 180 3.34 -15.96 8.51
CA THR A 180 3.33 -17.09 7.57
C THR A 180 1.90 -17.53 7.24
N PRO A 181 1.69 -18.21 6.10
CA PRO A 181 0.38 -18.79 5.79
C PRO A 181 -0.15 -19.70 6.90
N GLU A 182 0.73 -20.47 7.56
CA GLU A 182 0.39 -21.35 8.68
C GLU A 182 -0.16 -20.58 9.89
N GLU A 183 0.48 -19.44 10.22
CA GLU A 183 0.00 -18.56 11.29
C GLU A 183 -1.36 -17.95 10.96
N CYS A 184 -1.55 -17.48 9.73
CA CYS A 184 -2.84 -16.94 9.28
C CYS A 184 -3.93 -18.01 9.30
N LEU A 185 -3.66 -19.23 8.80
CA LEU A 185 -4.61 -20.34 8.82
C LEU A 185 -4.95 -20.80 10.24
N ARG A 186 -3.97 -20.78 11.16
CA ARG A 186 -4.21 -21.04 12.57
C ARG A 186 -5.17 -20.02 13.19
N LEU A 187 -4.97 -18.72 12.91
CA LEU A 187 -5.89 -17.68 13.36
C LEU A 187 -7.32 -17.92 12.85
N MET A 188 -7.45 -18.20 11.55
CA MET A 188 -8.73 -18.46 10.89
C MET A 188 -9.44 -19.69 11.44
N SER A 189 -8.70 -20.77 11.74
CA SER A 189 -9.26 -22.00 12.30
C SER A 189 -9.62 -21.86 13.79
N SER A 190 -8.81 -21.13 14.57
CA SER A 190 -9.05 -20.90 16.00
C SER A 190 -10.27 -20.02 16.25
N ARG A 191 -10.64 -19.15 15.31
CA ARG A 191 -11.84 -18.32 15.32
C ARG A 191 -12.58 -18.50 13.99
N SER A 192 -13.05 -19.72 13.77
CA SER A 192 -13.82 -20.10 12.57
C SER A 192 -15.22 -19.47 12.52
N ASP A 193 -15.67 -18.93 13.63
CA ASP A 193 -16.87 -18.11 13.81
C ASP A 193 -16.74 -16.69 13.24
N LEU A 194 -15.52 -16.23 12.92
CA LEU A 194 -15.25 -14.92 12.36
C LEU A 194 -14.96 -15.00 10.85
N LEU A 195 -15.32 -13.95 10.11
CA LEU A 195 -14.92 -13.77 8.72
C LEU A 195 -13.57 -13.04 8.66
N TRP A 196 -12.55 -13.68 8.11
CA TRP A 196 -11.21 -13.12 8.01
C TRP A 196 -10.95 -12.50 6.65
N ILE A 197 -10.51 -11.24 6.63
CA ILE A 197 -10.14 -10.50 5.43
C ILE A 197 -8.64 -10.25 5.51
N ILE A 198 -7.88 -11.04 4.75
CA ILE A 198 -6.42 -10.93 4.69
C ILE A 198 -6.07 -10.04 3.51
N ASP A 199 -5.55 -8.85 3.80
CA ASP A 199 -5.08 -7.94 2.75
C ASP A 199 -3.62 -8.26 2.42
N GLU A 200 -3.42 -8.92 1.30
CA GLU A 200 -2.16 -9.36 0.74
C GLU A 200 -1.62 -8.40 -0.33
N ALA A 201 -1.88 -7.08 -0.22
CA ALA A 201 -1.44 -6.10 -1.22
C ALA A 201 0.09 -6.02 -1.42
N PHE A 202 0.87 -6.58 -0.50
CA PHE A 202 2.34 -6.58 -0.54
C PHE A 202 2.94 -7.99 -0.46
N VAL A 203 2.14 -9.03 -0.51
CA VAL A 203 2.58 -10.41 -0.28
C VAL A 203 3.60 -10.90 -1.30
N GLU A 204 3.54 -10.43 -2.54
CA GLU A 204 4.46 -10.79 -3.62
C GLU A 204 5.93 -10.42 -3.30
N TYR A 205 6.16 -9.46 -2.38
CA TYR A 205 7.50 -9.13 -1.87
C TYR A 205 7.98 -10.07 -0.77
N ALA A 206 7.06 -10.74 -0.06
CA ALA A 206 7.39 -11.61 1.07
C ALA A 206 7.83 -13.02 0.64
N GLY A 207 7.38 -13.51 -0.51
CA GLY A 207 7.71 -14.83 -1.01
C GLY A 207 6.94 -15.21 -2.27
N THR A 208 7.08 -16.47 -2.67
CA THR A 208 6.24 -17.07 -3.72
C THR A 208 4.81 -17.27 -3.23
N GLU A 209 3.89 -17.57 -4.14
CA GLU A 209 2.48 -17.80 -3.80
C GLU A 209 2.30 -18.86 -2.71
N THR A 210 3.03 -19.96 -2.80
CA THR A 210 2.95 -21.06 -1.82
C THR A 210 3.61 -20.75 -0.49
N GLU A 211 4.64 -19.89 -0.50
CA GLU A 211 5.41 -19.55 0.71
C GLU A 211 4.77 -18.42 1.52
N ALA A 212 4.05 -17.52 0.86
CA ALA A 212 3.63 -16.26 1.48
C ALA A 212 2.11 -16.07 1.55
N SER A 213 1.33 -16.72 0.69
CA SER A 213 -0.11 -16.49 0.58
C SER A 213 -0.96 -17.61 1.18
N VAL A 214 -2.09 -17.22 1.76
CA VAL A 214 -3.12 -18.19 2.18
C VAL A 214 -4.09 -18.56 1.05
N LEU A 215 -3.99 -17.90 -0.11
CA LEU A 215 -5.00 -17.95 -1.18
C LEU A 215 -5.34 -19.37 -1.62
N GLN A 216 -4.33 -20.21 -1.90
CA GLN A 216 -4.54 -21.58 -2.37
C GLN A 216 -5.16 -22.53 -1.31
N ARG A 217 -5.06 -22.15 -0.03
CA ARG A 217 -5.58 -22.90 1.13
C ARG A 217 -6.71 -22.15 1.84
N LEU A 218 -7.32 -21.17 1.16
CA LEU A 218 -8.28 -20.25 1.73
C LEU A 218 -9.54 -20.98 2.22
N PRO A 219 -9.84 -20.96 3.54
CA PRO A 219 -11.03 -21.58 4.10
C PRO A 219 -12.29 -20.76 3.74
N LYS A 220 -13.48 -21.32 3.98
CA LYS A 220 -14.77 -20.65 3.66
C LYS A 220 -14.98 -19.33 4.41
N ASN A 221 -14.43 -19.20 5.61
CA ASN A 221 -14.48 -17.99 6.42
C ASN A 221 -13.34 -17.01 6.09
N GLY A 222 -12.66 -17.18 4.95
CA GLY A 222 -11.55 -16.36 4.50
C GLY A 222 -11.86 -15.58 3.23
N ILE A 223 -11.30 -14.37 3.18
CA ILE A 223 -11.21 -13.51 2.00
C ILE A 223 -9.75 -13.08 1.86
N VAL A 224 -9.21 -13.14 0.66
CA VAL A 224 -7.91 -12.53 0.33
C VAL A 224 -8.12 -11.34 -0.58
N LEU A 225 -7.53 -10.19 -0.22
CA LEU A 225 -7.45 -8.99 -1.07
C LEU A 225 -6.06 -8.90 -1.68
N ARG A 226 -5.97 -8.55 -2.95
CA ARG A 226 -4.72 -8.38 -3.70
C ARG A 226 -4.69 -7.05 -4.46
N SER A 227 -3.52 -6.44 -4.50
CA SER A 227 -3.27 -5.23 -5.27
C SER A 227 -2.16 -5.47 -6.28
N LEU A 228 -2.50 -5.57 -7.55
CA LEU A 228 -1.50 -5.73 -8.62
C LEU A 228 -0.75 -4.43 -8.96
N THR A 229 -1.02 -3.34 -8.24
CA THR A 229 -0.46 -2.02 -8.55
C THR A 229 0.92 -1.77 -7.94
N LYS A 230 1.31 -2.50 -6.89
CA LYS A 230 2.52 -2.21 -6.11
C LYS A 230 3.74 -2.91 -6.67
N PHE A 231 3.68 -4.23 -6.73
CA PHE A 231 4.74 -5.09 -7.22
C PHE A 231 5.00 -4.88 -8.72
N HIS A 232 3.92 -4.74 -9.50
CA HIS A 232 3.99 -4.53 -10.95
C HIS A 232 4.09 -3.06 -11.37
N ALA A 233 4.18 -2.12 -10.42
CA ALA A 233 4.38 -0.69 -10.66
C ALA A 233 3.36 -0.04 -11.62
N VAL A 234 2.08 -0.39 -11.49
CA VAL A 234 0.98 0.17 -12.31
C VAL A 234 -0.11 0.86 -11.47
N PRO A 235 0.24 1.77 -10.53
CA PRO A 235 -0.75 2.39 -9.65
C PRO A 235 -1.81 3.19 -10.42
N GLY A 236 -1.44 3.80 -11.56
CA GLY A 236 -2.34 4.58 -12.42
C GLY A 236 -3.37 3.72 -13.17
N VAL A 237 -3.11 2.44 -13.36
CA VAL A 237 -4.03 1.50 -14.05
C VAL A 237 -5.23 1.16 -13.18
N ARG A 238 -5.10 1.25 -11.83
CA ARG A 238 -6.15 0.94 -10.86
C ARG A 238 -6.64 -0.50 -10.97
N LEU A 239 -5.82 -1.45 -10.48
CA LEU A 239 -6.09 -2.88 -10.60
C LEU A 239 -5.91 -3.60 -9.26
N GLY A 240 -6.91 -4.36 -8.87
CA GLY A 240 -6.89 -5.26 -7.72
C GLY A 240 -7.94 -6.35 -7.87
N TYR A 241 -7.81 -7.39 -7.06
CA TYR A 241 -8.81 -8.44 -6.98
C TYR A 241 -8.96 -8.96 -5.56
N LEU A 242 -10.06 -9.64 -5.32
CA LEU A 242 -10.23 -10.47 -4.13
C LEU A 242 -10.60 -11.90 -4.54
N ALA A 243 -10.33 -12.82 -3.61
CA ALA A 243 -10.84 -14.19 -3.68
C ALA A 243 -11.56 -14.52 -2.39
N ALA A 244 -12.70 -15.21 -2.51
CA ALA A 244 -13.56 -15.62 -1.41
C ALA A 244 -14.28 -16.94 -1.73
N ASP A 245 -15.18 -17.39 -0.85
CA ASP A 245 -16.20 -18.38 -1.24
C ASP A 245 -17.07 -17.82 -2.37
N ALA A 246 -17.51 -18.68 -3.29
CA ALA A 246 -18.19 -18.26 -4.52
C ALA A 246 -19.47 -17.44 -4.27
N GLU A 247 -20.25 -17.80 -3.24
CA GLU A 247 -21.47 -17.07 -2.88
C GLU A 247 -21.12 -15.64 -2.38
N LEU A 248 -20.10 -15.51 -1.54
CA LEU A 248 -19.66 -14.21 -1.03
C LEU A 248 -19.02 -13.37 -2.15
N ALA A 249 -18.24 -13.99 -3.03
CA ALA A 249 -17.67 -13.33 -4.20
C ALA A 249 -18.77 -12.80 -5.13
N GLN A 250 -19.86 -13.57 -5.34
CA GLN A 250 -21.00 -13.10 -6.12
C GLN A 250 -21.67 -11.90 -5.47
N ALA A 251 -21.93 -11.96 -4.17
CA ALA A 251 -22.53 -10.82 -3.43
C ALA A 251 -21.67 -9.55 -3.52
N ILE A 252 -20.35 -9.69 -3.57
CA ILE A 252 -19.44 -8.54 -3.73
C ILE A 252 -19.46 -8.01 -5.17
N ARG A 253 -19.53 -8.89 -6.19
CA ARG A 253 -19.70 -8.48 -7.60
C ARG A 253 -20.98 -7.68 -7.82
N ASP A 254 -22.07 -8.09 -7.17
CA ASP A 254 -23.37 -7.41 -7.26
C ASP A 254 -23.34 -5.98 -6.65
N GLU A 255 -22.35 -5.67 -5.82
CA GLU A 255 -22.12 -4.32 -5.27
C GLU A 255 -21.30 -3.41 -6.21
N LEU A 256 -20.72 -3.97 -7.25
CA LEU A 256 -19.90 -3.22 -8.19
C LEU A 256 -20.71 -2.83 -9.42
N PRO A 257 -20.55 -1.59 -9.92
CA PRO A 257 -21.16 -1.24 -11.20
C PRO A 257 -20.53 -2.04 -12.33
N ALA A 258 -21.32 -2.35 -13.36
CA ALA A 258 -20.78 -2.91 -14.59
C ALA A 258 -19.69 -1.99 -15.15
N TRP A 259 -18.65 -2.57 -15.73
CA TRP A 259 -17.50 -1.88 -16.32
C TRP A 259 -16.66 -1.04 -15.31
N SER A 260 -16.70 -1.37 -14.03
CA SER A 260 -15.87 -0.72 -13.01
C SER A 260 -14.36 -0.89 -13.27
N VAL A 261 -13.97 -1.98 -13.94
CA VAL A 261 -12.60 -2.28 -14.32
C VAL A 261 -12.34 -1.85 -15.76
N ASN A 262 -11.43 -0.91 -15.97
CA ASN A 262 -11.13 -0.37 -17.29
C ASN A 262 -10.33 -1.37 -18.17
N ALA A 263 -10.34 -1.15 -19.49
CA ALA A 263 -9.69 -2.03 -20.47
C ALA A 263 -8.21 -2.23 -20.22
N PHE A 264 -7.47 -1.19 -19.80
CA PHE A 264 -6.05 -1.31 -19.47
C PHE A 264 -5.80 -2.19 -18.25
N ALA A 265 -6.67 -2.11 -17.24
CA ALA A 265 -6.59 -2.95 -16.07
C ALA A 265 -6.81 -4.44 -16.40
N LEU A 266 -7.78 -4.74 -17.28
CA LEU A 266 -8.04 -6.11 -17.72
C LEU A 266 -6.87 -6.73 -18.47
N VAL A 267 -6.28 -6.02 -19.43
CA VAL A 267 -5.12 -6.54 -20.17
C VAL A 267 -3.87 -6.63 -19.29
N ALA A 268 -3.70 -5.71 -18.33
CA ALA A 268 -2.62 -5.81 -17.36
C ALA A 268 -2.80 -7.04 -16.45
N ALA A 269 -4.01 -7.33 -15.98
CA ALA A 269 -4.31 -8.54 -15.21
C ALA A 269 -3.96 -9.81 -15.98
N GLN A 270 -4.43 -9.90 -17.24
CA GLN A 270 -4.11 -11.04 -18.11
C GLN A 270 -2.61 -11.21 -18.31
N ALA A 271 -1.87 -10.11 -18.54
CA ALA A 271 -0.43 -10.14 -18.71
C ALA A 271 0.29 -10.61 -17.45
N VAL A 272 -0.14 -10.16 -16.26
CA VAL A 272 0.42 -10.59 -14.97
C VAL A 272 0.23 -12.09 -14.76
N PHE A 273 -0.99 -12.60 -14.96
CA PHE A 273 -1.29 -14.03 -14.73
C PHE A 273 -0.72 -14.96 -15.82
N ALA A 274 -0.37 -14.43 -16.97
CA ALA A 274 0.28 -15.17 -18.05
C ALA A 274 1.83 -15.11 -17.98
N ASP A 275 2.39 -14.27 -17.10
CA ASP A 275 3.84 -14.11 -17.00
C ASP A 275 4.50 -15.38 -16.46
N THR A 276 5.48 -15.89 -17.20
CA THR A 276 6.32 -17.05 -16.85
C THR A 276 7.80 -16.68 -16.80
N SER A 277 8.10 -15.39 -16.85
CA SER A 277 9.48 -14.89 -16.75
C SER A 277 10.00 -14.92 -15.31
N ASP A 278 11.29 -14.63 -15.16
CA ASP A 278 11.93 -14.52 -13.84
C ASP A 278 11.61 -13.18 -13.12
N PHE A 279 10.72 -12.36 -13.67
CA PHE A 279 10.40 -11.03 -13.15
C PHE A 279 10.10 -11.03 -11.66
N ALA A 280 9.23 -11.94 -11.21
CA ALA A 280 8.83 -11.98 -9.80
C ALA A 280 10.01 -12.37 -8.89
N ALA A 281 10.84 -13.33 -9.29
CA ALA A 281 12.01 -13.77 -8.54
C ALA A 281 13.07 -12.64 -8.46
N GLN A 282 13.37 -12.01 -9.59
CA GLN A 282 14.31 -10.88 -9.66
C GLN A 282 13.82 -9.69 -8.81
N THR A 283 12.55 -9.31 -8.95
CA THR A 283 11.97 -8.21 -8.17
C THR A 283 12.05 -8.45 -6.66
N ARG A 284 11.80 -9.68 -6.19
CA ARG A 284 11.95 -10.03 -4.77
C ARG A 284 13.39 -9.92 -4.29
N ALA A 285 14.34 -10.46 -5.07
CA ALA A 285 15.76 -10.42 -4.73
C ALA A 285 16.27 -8.99 -4.65
N GLU A 286 16.02 -8.18 -5.68
CA GLU A 286 16.41 -6.77 -5.73
C GLU A 286 15.77 -5.95 -4.59
N ASN A 287 14.47 -6.18 -4.32
CA ASN A 287 13.79 -5.50 -3.21
C ASN A 287 14.37 -5.90 -1.85
N ALA A 288 14.73 -7.15 -1.65
CA ALA A 288 15.33 -7.63 -0.39
C ALA A 288 16.69 -6.96 -0.14
N GLU A 289 17.55 -6.91 -1.16
CA GLU A 289 18.85 -6.23 -1.11
C GLU A 289 18.70 -4.73 -0.80
N ARG A 290 17.87 -4.03 -1.58
CA ARG A 290 17.64 -2.59 -1.41
C ARG A 290 16.94 -2.26 -0.09
N ARG A 291 16.06 -3.13 0.40
CA ARG A 291 15.42 -2.96 1.70
C ARG A 291 16.46 -3.06 2.83
N ALA A 292 17.40 -3.99 2.73
CA ALA A 292 18.49 -4.10 3.67
C ALA A 292 19.39 -2.85 3.64
N ASP A 293 19.70 -2.33 2.45
CA ASP A 293 20.46 -1.09 2.26
C ASP A 293 19.74 0.12 2.90
N LEU A 294 18.44 0.31 2.62
CA LEU A 294 17.65 1.38 3.25
C LEU A 294 17.62 1.25 4.78
N ALA A 295 17.43 0.04 5.28
CA ALA A 295 17.41 -0.21 6.72
C ALA A 295 18.75 0.10 7.36
N ALA A 296 19.88 -0.28 6.74
CA ALA A 296 21.22 0.03 7.19
C ALA A 296 21.50 1.54 7.17
N ALA A 297 21.13 2.23 6.08
CA ALA A 297 21.30 3.67 5.95
C ALA A 297 20.55 4.45 7.05
N LEU A 298 19.32 4.07 7.35
CA LEU A 298 18.53 4.70 8.42
C LEU A 298 19.06 4.32 9.82
N SER A 299 19.44 3.06 10.05
CA SER A 299 19.95 2.58 11.34
C SER A 299 21.32 3.17 11.70
N SER A 300 22.09 3.67 10.71
CA SER A 300 23.35 4.36 10.96
C SER A 300 23.16 5.74 11.63
N LEU A 301 21.93 6.27 11.61
CA LEU A 301 21.63 7.59 12.16
C LEU A 301 21.27 7.46 13.65
N PRO A 302 22.02 8.14 14.56
CA PRO A 302 21.72 8.06 15.99
C PRO A 302 20.30 8.53 16.33
N GLY A 303 19.61 7.75 17.15
CA GLY A 303 18.26 8.05 17.61
C GLY A 303 17.15 7.62 16.64
N ILE A 304 17.49 6.99 15.51
CA ILE A 304 16.54 6.37 14.60
C ILE A 304 16.47 4.86 14.88
N GLU A 305 15.27 4.37 15.10
CA GLU A 305 14.95 2.95 15.26
C GLU A 305 14.29 2.45 13.98
N VAL A 306 14.81 1.36 13.39
CA VAL A 306 14.29 0.78 12.15
C VAL A 306 13.69 -0.59 12.44
N TYR A 307 12.52 -0.85 11.91
CA TYR A 307 11.77 -2.09 12.15
C TYR A 307 11.88 -3.04 10.95
N PRO A 308 11.98 -4.36 11.18
CA PRO A 308 11.98 -5.36 10.11
C PRO A 308 10.75 -5.28 9.23
N SER A 309 10.90 -5.55 7.94
CA SER A 309 9.82 -5.54 6.98
C SER A 309 9.97 -6.64 5.94
N ALA A 310 8.84 -7.25 5.55
CA ALA A 310 8.77 -8.17 4.42
C ALA A 310 8.25 -7.51 3.12
N ALA A 311 7.94 -6.20 3.16
CA ALA A 311 7.38 -5.46 2.03
C ALA A 311 8.45 -4.61 1.31
N ASN A 312 8.01 -3.71 0.44
CA ASN A 312 8.87 -2.74 -0.25
C ASN A 312 8.94 -1.39 0.45
N TYR A 313 8.95 -1.41 1.75
CA TYR A 313 9.14 -0.23 2.62
C TYR A 313 9.69 -0.67 3.97
N VAL A 314 10.19 0.29 4.74
CA VAL A 314 10.55 0.13 6.14
C VAL A 314 9.81 1.14 7.00
N LEU A 315 9.34 0.69 8.17
CA LEU A 315 8.87 1.56 9.24
C LEU A 315 10.08 1.96 10.08
N PHE A 316 10.17 3.24 10.43
CA PHE A 316 11.19 3.72 11.36
C PHE A 316 10.60 4.73 12.35
N ARG A 317 11.20 4.79 13.51
CA ARG A 317 10.85 5.72 14.58
C ARG A 317 12.02 6.68 14.84
N TRP A 318 11.72 7.95 14.99
CA TRP A 318 12.67 8.97 15.39
C TRP A 318 12.05 9.88 16.47
N PRO A 319 12.17 9.53 17.80
CA PRO A 319 11.58 10.29 18.90
C PRO A 319 12.04 11.76 18.95
N GLY A 320 13.28 12.04 18.52
CA GLY A 320 13.85 13.38 18.42
C GLY A 320 13.53 14.14 17.13
N ALA A 321 12.62 13.65 16.30
CA ALA A 321 12.28 14.32 15.03
C ALA A 321 11.68 15.70 15.27
N PRO A 322 12.07 16.73 14.49
CA PRO A 322 11.42 18.02 14.56
C PRO A 322 9.96 17.90 14.14
N ARG A 323 9.06 18.61 14.84
CA ARG A 323 7.59 18.56 14.57
C ARG A 323 7.19 18.80 13.12
N ASN A 324 8.02 19.48 12.35
CA ASN A 324 7.79 19.77 10.92
C ASN A 324 8.77 19.04 10.01
N LEU A 325 9.19 17.82 10.39
CA LEU A 325 10.16 17.03 9.63
C LEU A 325 9.79 16.92 8.15
N LEU A 326 8.53 16.59 7.84
CA LEU A 326 8.08 16.44 6.45
C LEU A 326 8.21 17.74 5.67
N GLY A 327 7.83 18.86 6.28
CA GLY A 327 7.95 20.16 5.64
C GLY A 327 9.41 20.56 5.39
N ILE A 328 10.31 20.22 6.30
CA ILE A 328 11.76 20.46 6.15
C ILE A 328 12.32 19.58 5.04
N LEU A 329 12.07 18.26 5.07
CA LEU A 329 12.51 17.32 4.04
C LEU A 329 12.05 17.76 2.65
N LEU A 330 10.77 18.11 2.54
CA LEU A 330 10.16 18.48 1.27
C LEU A 330 10.73 19.80 0.72
N LYS A 331 10.79 20.87 1.56
CA LYS A 331 11.22 22.19 1.10
C LYS A 331 12.72 22.28 0.87
N ARG A 332 13.55 21.77 1.82
CA ARG A 332 15.01 21.89 1.72
C ARG A 332 15.64 20.87 0.78
N PHE A 333 15.15 19.62 0.82
CA PHE A 333 15.78 18.49 0.14
C PHE A 333 14.98 17.92 -1.03
N GLY A 334 13.71 18.31 -1.18
CA GLY A 334 12.83 17.74 -2.21
C GLY A 334 12.46 16.27 -1.94
N ILE A 335 12.45 15.85 -0.67
CA ILE A 335 12.22 14.47 -0.27
C ILE A 335 10.88 14.38 0.46
N ALA A 336 10.04 13.42 0.04
CA ALA A 336 8.80 13.09 0.71
C ALA A 336 8.90 11.72 1.39
N VAL A 337 8.55 11.63 2.67
CA VAL A 337 8.38 10.39 3.42
C VAL A 337 6.94 10.30 3.94
N ARG A 338 6.48 9.11 4.33
CA ARG A 338 5.14 8.93 4.90
C ARG A 338 5.17 9.18 6.41
N ASP A 339 4.45 10.21 6.87
CA ASP A 339 4.11 10.40 8.29
C ASP A 339 3.06 9.35 8.71
N CYS A 340 3.36 8.60 9.75
CA CYS A 340 2.49 7.56 10.26
C CYS A 340 1.63 8.01 11.45
N SER A 341 1.63 9.30 11.82
CA SER A 341 0.87 9.82 12.97
C SER A 341 -0.65 9.69 12.86
N ASN A 342 -1.17 9.43 11.66
CA ASN A 342 -2.60 9.16 11.44
C ASN A 342 -2.99 7.69 11.60
N TYR A 343 -2.02 6.79 11.80
CA TYR A 343 -2.31 5.39 12.10
C TYR A 343 -2.63 5.23 13.60
N HIS A 344 -3.57 4.33 13.90
CA HIS A 344 -3.87 4.02 15.28
C HIS A 344 -2.65 3.42 15.99
N GLY A 345 -2.34 3.91 17.20
CA GLY A 345 -1.16 3.49 17.96
C GLY A 345 0.17 4.17 17.58
N LEU A 346 0.23 5.03 16.54
CA LEU A 346 1.44 5.72 16.08
C LEU A 346 1.35 7.25 16.16
N LYS A 347 0.53 7.78 17.08
CA LYS A 347 0.10 9.20 17.08
C LYS A 347 1.11 10.18 17.68
N ASP A 348 2.23 9.71 18.22
CA ASP A 348 3.23 10.57 18.90
C ASP A 348 4.05 11.46 17.94
N GLY A 349 3.86 11.31 16.63
CA GLY A 349 4.56 12.11 15.62
C GLY A 349 6.02 11.69 15.37
N SER A 350 6.45 10.57 15.94
CA SER A 350 7.81 10.05 15.79
C SER A 350 7.94 8.92 14.75
N TRP A 351 6.83 8.48 14.15
CA TRP A 351 6.77 7.32 13.28
C TRP A 351 6.66 7.69 11.81
N PHE A 352 7.54 7.10 11.02
CA PHE A 352 7.64 7.37 9.59
C PHE A 352 7.81 6.06 8.82
N ARG A 353 7.32 6.02 7.57
CA ARG A 353 7.54 4.92 6.64
C ARG A 353 8.24 5.44 5.39
N ALA A 354 9.29 4.76 4.96
CA ALA A 354 10.00 5.03 3.72
C ALA A 354 9.91 3.84 2.76
N ALA A 355 9.52 4.09 1.51
CA ALA A 355 9.53 3.08 0.47
C ALA A 355 10.96 2.70 0.08
N VAL A 356 11.15 1.44 -0.32
CA VAL A 356 12.41 0.96 -0.90
C VAL A 356 12.56 1.57 -2.30
N ARG A 357 13.72 2.18 -2.54
CA ARG A 357 14.09 2.81 -3.80
C ARG A 357 15.49 2.37 -4.23
N PHE A 358 16.18 3.17 -5.03
CA PHE A 358 17.56 2.91 -5.43
C PHE A 358 18.55 3.30 -4.30
N PRO A 359 19.74 2.66 -4.20
CA PRO A 359 20.71 2.96 -3.15
C PRO A 359 21.15 4.42 -3.08
N GLU A 360 21.26 5.10 -4.21
CA GLU A 360 21.55 6.52 -4.28
C GLU A 360 20.43 7.38 -3.64
N ASP A 361 19.17 6.98 -3.78
CA ASP A 361 18.04 7.64 -3.15
C ASP A 361 18.09 7.47 -1.62
N HIS A 362 18.43 6.24 -1.15
CA HIS A 362 18.55 5.94 0.29
C HIS A 362 19.64 6.78 0.93
N ARG A 363 20.79 6.93 0.27
CA ARG A 363 21.89 7.80 0.73
C ARG A 363 21.42 9.25 0.84
N ARG A 364 20.73 9.79 -0.16
CA ARG A 364 20.18 11.15 -0.14
C ARG A 364 19.20 11.37 1.02
N LEU A 365 18.34 10.36 1.31
CA LEU A 365 17.45 10.42 2.48
C LEU A 365 18.24 10.45 3.79
N ALA A 366 19.23 9.57 3.96
CA ALA A 366 20.05 9.51 5.15
C ALA A 366 20.85 10.80 5.38
N GLU A 367 21.46 11.37 4.33
CA GLU A 367 22.16 12.66 4.37
C GLU A 367 21.24 13.81 4.79
N ALA A 368 20.00 13.84 4.22
CA ALA A 368 19.02 14.86 4.58
C ALA A 368 18.60 14.77 6.06
N LEU A 369 18.35 13.54 6.56
CA LEU A 369 18.00 13.32 7.97
C LEU A 369 19.16 13.68 8.90
N SER A 370 20.42 13.34 8.54
CA SER A 370 21.62 13.73 9.29
C SER A 370 21.76 15.25 9.39
N ALA A 371 21.64 15.97 8.27
CA ALA A 371 21.72 17.43 8.23
C ALA A 371 20.63 18.11 9.09
N ILE A 372 19.42 17.55 9.12
CA ILE A 372 18.31 18.03 9.96
C ILE A 372 18.67 17.80 11.44
N ARG A 373 19.19 16.64 11.79
CA ARG A 373 19.58 16.29 13.15
C ARG A 373 20.66 17.26 13.70
N GLU A 374 21.69 17.54 12.91
CA GLU A 374 22.79 18.45 13.28
C GLU A 374 22.26 19.87 13.58
N THR A 375 21.33 20.36 12.75
CA THR A 375 20.72 21.68 12.97
C THR A 375 19.80 21.71 14.21
N THR A 376 19.19 20.58 14.59
CA THR A 376 18.27 20.50 15.73
C THR A 376 19.04 20.40 17.07
N HIS A 377 20.25 19.83 17.07
CA HIS A 377 21.07 19.63 18.26
C HIS A 377 22.15 20.71 18.48
N GLY A 378 22.13 21.83 17.73
CA GLY A 378 22.92 23.02 18.04
C GLY A 378 24.40 22.95 17.68
N VAL A 379 24.79 22.13 16.71
CA VAL A 379 26.11 22.22 16.09
C VAL A 379 26.05 23.33 15.02
N SER A 380 26.76 24.43 15.24
CA SER A 380 26.92 25.54 14.28
C SER A 380 27.42 24.98 12.94
N SER A 381 26.54 24.93 11.95
CA SER A 381 26.89 24.51 10.59
C SER A 381 27.14 25.73 9.73
N SER A 382 28.27 25.76 9.07
CA SER A 382 28.49 26.57 7.88
C SER A 382 27.38 26.26 6.82
N PRO A 383 26.95 27.24 6.05
CA PRO A 383 25.93 26.97 5.02
C PRO A 383 26.45 25.89 4.06
N LEU A 384 25.65 24.84 3.89
CA LEU A 384 25.91 23.81 2.88
C LEU A 384 25.95 24.45 1.49
N PRO A 385 26.81 23.98 0.58
CA PRO A 385 26.88 24.50 -0.77
C PRO A 385 25.52 24.39 -1.45
N GLU A 386 25.08 25.49 -2.05
CA GLU A 386 23.92 25.50 -2.92
C GLU A 386 24.12 24.47 -4.01
N THR A 387 23.15 23.61 -4.23
CA THR A 387 23.13 22.65 -5.34
C THR A 387 23.34 23.44 -6.63
N PRO A 388 24.27 23.07 -7.50
CA PRO A 388 24.47 23.78 -8.75
C PRO A 388 23.15 23.79 -9.53
N ALA A 389 22.75 24.98 -9.96
CA ALA A 389 21.62 25.16 -10.86
C ALA A 389 21.82 24.26 -12.09
N SER A 390 20.80 23.51 -12.47
CA SER A 390 20.80 22.72 -13.70
C SER A 390 21.23 23.62 -14.86
N PRO A 391 22.07 23.14 -15.78
CA PRO A 391 22.45 23.94 -16.93
C PRO A 391 21.18 24.32 -17.71
N GLU A 392 21.07 25.59 -18.03
CA GLU A 392 20.01 26.12 -18.90
C GLU A 392 20.02 25.33 -20.22
N SER A 393 19.07 24.42 -20.39
CA SER A 393 18.80 23.81 -21.67
C SER A 393 18.06 24.85 -22.51
N GLY A 394 18.82 25.60 -23.27
CA GLY A 394 18.27 26.32 -24.40
C GLY A 394 17.79 25.34 -25.46
N ASN A 395 16.51 25.05 -25.42
CA ASN A 395 15.73 24.79 -26.63
C ASN A 395 14.24 24.95 -26.30
N LYS A 396 13.68 26.08 -26.75
CA LYS A 396 12.24 26.35 -26.71
C LYS A 396 11.60 25.68 -27.92
N ASP A 397 11.25 24.41 -27.80
CA ASP A 397 10.23 23.82 -28.64
C ASP A 397 8.95 23.69 -27.81
N SER A 398 8.18 24.77 -27.88
CA SER A 398 6.83 24.85 -27.34
C SER A 398 5.92 23.90 -28.10
N ILE A 399 5.55 22.78 -27.49
CA ILE A 399 4.42 21.96 -27.94
C ILE A 399 3.16 22.74 -27.63
N ASN A 400 2.65 23.46 -28.62
CA ASN A 400 1.37 24.14 -28.58
C ASN A 400 0.25 23.09 -28.66
N ILE A 401 -0.31 22.68 -27.53
CA ILE A 401 -1.58 21.97 -27.50
C ILE A 401 -2.67 23.00 -27.78
N LYS A 402 -3.06 23.14 -29.04
CA LYS A 402 -4.26 23.85 -29.45
C LYS A 402 -5.47 23.07 -28.90
N VAL A 403 -6.07 23.61 -27.84
CA VAL A 403 -7.45 23.29 -27.46
C VAL A 403 -8.34 23.75 -28.61
N LEU A 404 -8.85 22.81 -29.40
CA LEU A 404 -9.88 23.09 -30.42
C LEU A 404 -11.16 23.52 -29.71
N GLY A 405 -11.39 24.83 -29.73
CA GLY A 405 -12.63 25.44 -29.28
C GLY A 405 -13.75 25.23 -30.30
N ARG A 406 -14.90 25.05 -29.74
CA ARG A 406 -16.28 25.30 -30.23
C ARG A 406 -16.49 25.42 -31.74
N GLY A 407 -17.35 24.58 -32.24
CA GLY A 407 -18.04 24.81 -33.52
C GLY A 407 -19.04 23.69 -33.87
N GLY A 408 -20.33 23.99 -33.77
CA GLY A 408 -21.35 23.44 -34.67
C GLY A 408 -22.25 22.34 -34.09
N MET A 409 -23.44 22.70 -33.67
CA MET A 409 -24.64 21.87 -33.57
C MET A 409 -24.87 21.09 -34.87
N GLY A 410 -25.27 19.83 -34.73
CA GLY A 410 -25.83 19.00 -35.80
C GLY A 410 -26.43 17.74 -35.19
N ALA A 411 -27.76 17.71 -35.15
CA ALA A 411 -28.59 16.64 -34.64
C ALA A 411 -28.28 15.28 -35.30
N TRP A 412 -28.23 14.23 -34.51
CA TRP A 412 -28.98 12.97 -34.69
C TRP A 412 -29.10 12.27 -33.34
#